data_ac152b340fc768705676baef3cbe3553
#
_entry.id   ac152b340fc768705676baef3cbe3553
#
_cell.length_a   1.000
_cell.length_b   1.000
_cell.length_c   1.000
_cell.angle_alpha   90.00
_cell.angle_beta   90.00
_cell.angle_gamma   90.00
#
_symmetry.space_group_name_H-M   'P 1'
#
loop_
_entity.id
_entity.type
_entity.pdbx_description
1 polymer ?
#
loop_
_entity_poly.entity_id
_entity_poly.type
_entity_poly.pdbx_seq_one_letter_code
_entity_poly.pdbx_strand_id
1 'polypeptide(L)'
;GEEVRAFKVPPAHTDGDIFVYFPESDVLHLGDVYRTTSYPIIDVYNGGTLRGTVAAMDMAIDMAGPETKVIPGHGLEVVGRKELIEFRDMILDIQGQVLQLIREGKKLHEVIAEHPTAAYDAKWTDDPGWGPADFIPVVYYQLGGSGRLADR
;
A
#
# COMPACT_ATOMS: atom_id res chain seq x y z
N GLY A 1 -22.66 22.56 8.04
CA GLY A 1 -21.96 21.52 7.27
C GLY A 1 -20.74 22.14 6.61
N GLU A 2 -19.75 21.35 6.29
CA GLU A 2 -18.54 21.79 5.60
C GLU A 2 -18.49 21.26 4.17
N GLU A 3 -17.61 21.81 3.35
CA GLU A 3 -17.32 21.32 2.02
C GLU A 3 -16.68 19.91 2.10
N VAL A 4 -17.04 19.03 1.17
CA VAL A 4 -16.46 17.70 1.03
C VAL A 4 -15.89 17.58 -0.38
N ARG A 5 -14.61 17.29 -0.49
CA ARG A 5 -13.91 17.12 -1.77
C ARG A 5 -13.54 15.65 -1.99
N ALA A 6 -13.93 15.09 -3.13
CA ALA A 6 -13.56 13.75 -3.54
C ALA A 6 -12.53 13.81 -4.68
N PHE A 7 -11.47 13.04 -4.57
CA PHE A 7 -10.39 12.97 -5.54
C PHE A 7 -10.25 11.55 -6.05
N LYS A 8 -10.35 11.34 -7.36
CA LYS A 8 -9.93 10.07 -7.94
C LYS A 8 -8.42 9.93 -7.82
N VAL A 9 -7.98 8.75 -7.40
CA VAL A 9 -6.56 8.44 -7.28
C VAL A 9 -6.13 7.43 -8.35
N PRO A 10 -4.82 7.26 -8.60
CA PRO A 10 -4.33 6.19 -9.43
C PRO A 10 -4.85 4.82 -8.94
N PRO A 11 -5.06 3.83 -9.85
CA PRO A 11 -5.46 2.48 -9.45
C PRO A 11 -4.50 1.89 -8.43
N ALA A 12 -4.92 1.80 -7.16
CA ALA A 12 -4.10 1.42 -6.01
C ALA A 12 -4.61 0.11 -5.39
N HIS A 13 -5.55 0.18 -4.44
CA HIS A 13 -6.24 -1.00 -3.94
C HIS A 13 -7.13 -1.60 -5.05
N THR A 14 -7.92 -0.77 -5.71
CA THR A 14 -8.71 -1.07 -6.92
C THR A 14 -8.54 0.02 -7.97
N ASP A 15 -9.27 -0.06 -9.09
CA ASP A 15 -9.36 1.02 -10.07
C ASP A 15 -10.43 2.08 -9.73
N GLY A 16 -11.23 1.83 -8.70
CA GLY A 16 -12.32 2.69 -8.23
C GLY A 16 -11.98 3.58 -7.04
N ASP A 17 -10.76 3.55 -6.53
CA ASP A 17 -10.38 4.26 -5.31
C ASP A 17 -10.55 5.77 -5.41
N ILE A 18 -10.96 6.38 -4.30
CA ILE A 18 -11.04 7.84 -4.12
C ILE A 18 -10.49 8.24 -2.75
N PHE A 19 -9.94 9.43 -2.66
CA PHE A 19 -9.71 10.11 -1.39
C PHE A 19 -10.83 11.10 -1.11
N VAL A 20 -11.18 11.26 0.16
CA VAL A 20 -12.17 12.26 0.60
C VAL A 20 -11.51 13.22 1.57
N TYR A 21 -11.57 14.52 1.26
CA TYR A 21 -10.97 15.56 2.07
C TYR A 21 -12.02 16.53 2.60
N PHE A 22 -11.93 16.86 3.86
CA PHE A 22 -12.74 17.80 4.61
C PHE A 22 -11.86 19.01 4.97
N PRO A 23 -11.88 20.08 4.15
CA PRO A 23 -10.90 21.17 4.25
C PRO A 23 -11.02 22.01 5.53
N GLU A 24 -12.23 22.19 6.08
CA GLU A 24 -12.42 23.00 7.31
C GLU A 24 -11.95 22.22 8.55
N SER A 25 -12.19 20.91 8.58
CA SER A 25 -11.76 20.02 9.66
C SER A 25 -10.32 19.55 9.53
N ASP A 26 -9.68 19.76 8.38
CA ASP A 26 -8.38 19.25 7.96
C ASP A 26 -8.28 17.73 8.15
N VAL A 27 -9.25 17.01 7.58
CA VAL A 27 -9.35 15.54 7.65
C VAL A 27 -9.28 14.96 6.25
N LEU A 28 -8.38 14.00 6.05
CA LEU A 28 -8.18 13.27 4.81
C LEU A 28 -8.47 11.78 5.02
N HIS A 29 -9.49 11.24 4.35
CA HIS A 29 -9.83 9.82 4.37
C HIS A 29 -9.29 9.15 3.10
N LEU A 30 -8.51 8.08 3.27
CA LEU A 30 -7.79 7.43 2.17
C LEU A 30 -8.42 6.12 1.68
N GLY A 31 -9.55 5.68 2.29
CA GLY A 31 -10.13 4.38 1.96
C GLY A 31 -9.12 3.26 2.11
N ASP A 32 -9.28 2.20 1.31
CA ASP A 32 -8.47 1.00 1.38
C ASP A 32 -7.06 1.13 0.78
N VAL A 33 -6.73 2.30 0.24
CA VAL A 33 -5.35 2.62 -0.20
C VAL A 33 -4.38 2.63 0.97
N TYR A 34 -4.86 3.02 2.16
CA TYR A 34 -4.05 3.08 3.38
C TYR A 34 -4.69 2.32 4.53
N ARG A 35 -3.87 1.56 5.25
CA ARG A 35 -4.24 0.81 6.46
C ARG A 35 -3.11 0.84 7.47
N THR A 36 -3.45 0.80 8.76
CA THR A 36 -2.46 0.88 9.84
C THR A 36 -2.01 -0.48 10.37
N THR A 37 -2.69 -1.55 9.98
CA THR A 37 -2.55 -2.89 10.62
C THR A 37 -1.90 -3.95 9.73
N SER A 38 -1.79 -3.71 8.41
CA SER A 38 -1.24 -4.73 7.51
C SER A 38 -0.57 -4.12 6.29
N TYR A 39 0.13 -4.97 5.54
CA TYR A 39 0.64 -4.64 4.20
C TYR A 39 -0.48 -4.17 3.27
N PRO A 40 -0.17 -3.38 2.22
CA PRO A 40 -1.18 -2.97 1.25
C PRO A 40 -1.90 -4.17 0.65
N ILE A 41 -3.22 -4.16 0.65
CA ILE A 41 -4.01 -5.10 -0.16
C ILE A 41 -4.16 -4.48 -1.55
N ILE A 42 -3.66 -5.16 -2.56
CA ILE A 42 -3.75 -4.76 -3.95
C ILE A 42 -4.63 -5.76 -4.67
N ASP A 43 -5.88 -5.39 -4.91
CA ASP A 43 -6.85 -6.24 -5.60
C ASP A 43 -6.63 -6.14 -7.12
N VAL A 44 -5.72 -6.98 -7.61
CA VAL A 44 -5.34 -7.00 -9.01
C VAL A 44 -6.49 -7.42 -9.93
N TYR A 45 -7.49 -8.15 -9.42
CA TYR A 45 -8.66 -8.57 -10.18
C TYR A 45 -9.63 -7.40 -10.43
N ASN A 46 -9.65 -6.45 -9.51
CA ASN A 46 -10.41 -5.20 -9.62
C ASN A 46 -9.53 -4.01 -10.00
N GLY A 47 -8.43 -4.26 -10.71
CA GLY A 47 -7.59 -3.24 -11.33
C GLY A 47 -6.58 -2.56 -10.41
N GLY A 48 -6.41 -3.02 -9.17
CA GLY A 48 -5.39 -2.52 -8.25
C GLY A 48 -3.97 -2.76 -8.75
N THR A 49 -3.06 -1.84 -8.46
CA THR A 49 -1.66 -1.94 -8.90
C THR A 49 -0.67 -1.45 -7.86
N LEU A 50 0.48 -2.12 -7.76
CA LEU A 50 1.59 -1.69 -6.89
C LEU A 50 2.07 -0.28 -7.24
N ARG A 51 2.22 0.00 -8.55
CA ARG A 51 2.61 1.33 -9.03
C ARG A 51 1.58 2.40 -8.64
N GLY A 52 0.30 2.08 -8.77
CA GLY A 52 -0.78 2.98 -8.38
C GLY A 52 -0.83 3.21 -6.89
N THR A 53 -0.57 2.16 -6.08
CA THR A 53 -0.49 2.29 -4.62
C THR A 53 0.59 3.28 -4.21
N VAL A 54 1.80 3.18 -4.76
CA VAL A 54 2.88 4.14 -4.49
C VAL A 54 2.48 5.56 -4.93
N ALA A 55 1.93 5.72 -6.15
CA ALA A 55 1.52 7.02 -6.65
C ALA A 55 0.35 7.64 -5.85
N ALA A 56 -0.59 6.82 -5.37
CA ALA A 56 -1.66 7.28 -4.49
C ALA A 56 -1.13 7.70 -3.12
N MET A 57 -0.16 6.97 -2.57
CA MET A 57 0.50 7.37 -1.32
C MET A 57 1.28 8.68 -1.47
N ASP A 58 2.00 8.89 -2.58
CA ASP A 58 2.66 10.17 -2.86
C ASP A 58 1.63 11.31 -2.94
N MET A 59 0.50 11.10 -3.61
CA MET A 59 -0.62 12.06 -3.65
C MET A 59 -1.17 12.36 -2.25
N ALA A 60 -1.37 11.34 -1.42
CA ALA A 60 -1.84 11.52 -0.05
C ALA A 60 -0.85 12.33 0.81
N ILE A 61 0.45 12.07 0.67
CA ILE A 61 1.52 12.78 1.36
C ILE A 61 1.56 14.26 0.93
N ASP A 62 1.34 14.54 -0.36
CA ASP A 62 1.30 15.91 -0.89
C ASP A 62 0.05 16.68 -0.42
N MET A 63 -1.08 15.97 -0.24
CA MET A 63 -2.33 16.56 0.26
C MET A 63 -2.29 16.80 1.77
N ALA A 64 -1.58 15.98 2.53
CA ALA A 64 -1.52 16.07 3.98
C ALA A 64 -0.53 17.14 4.44
N GLY A 65 -1.04 18.18 5.11
CA GLY A 65 -0.23 19.14 5.86
C GLY A 65 0.29 18.55 7.18
N PRO A 66 1.05 19.33 7.96
CA PRO A 66 1.63 18.86 9.23
C PRO A 66 0.58 18.50 10.29
N GLU A 67 -0.60 19.11 10.24
CA GLU A 67 -1.68 18.92 11.23
C GLU A 67 -2.85 18.09 10.66
N THR A 68 -2.80 17.71 9.40
CA THR A 68 -3.87 16.96 8.75
C THR A 68 -4.09 15.62 9.44
N LYS A 69 -5.33 15.37 9.82
CA LYS A 69 -5.78 14.10 10.39
C LYS A 69 -6.10 13.12 9.27
N VAL A 70 -5.38 12.03 9.23
CA VAL A 70 -5.58 11.00 8.20
C VAL A 70 -6.37 9.83 8.76
N ILE A 71 -7.46 9.48 8.07
CA ILE A 71 -8.30 8.34 8.41
C ILE A 71 -7.99 7.21 7.42
N PRO A 72 -7.49 6.05 7.90
CA PRO A 72 -7.29 4.86 7.08
C PRO A 72 -8.62 4.19 6.72
N GLY A 73 -8.63 3.34 5.70
CA GLY A 73 -9.77 2.45 5.43
C GLY A 73 -9.90 1.35 6.48
N HIS A 74 -8.77 0.86 6.98
CA HIS A 74 -8.70 -0.15 8.03
C HIS A 74 -7.68 0.22 9.12
N GLY A 75 -8.05 -0.08 10.37
CA GLY A 75 -7.30 0.26 11.57
C GLY A 75 -8.12 1.14 12.50
N LEU A 76 -7.64 1.35 13.71
CA LEU A 76 -8.35 2.08 14.77
C LEU A 76 -7.79 3.48 15.02
N GLU A 77 -6.67 3.82 14.41
CA GLU A 77 -5.93 5.04 14.72
C GLU A 77 -6.10 6.08 13.62
N VAL A 78 -6.39 7.31 14.04
CA VAL A 78 -6.19 8.49 13.18
C VAL A 78 -4.70 8.82 13.21
N VAL A 79 -4.11 8.97 12.05
CA VAL A 79 -2.66 9.18 11.89
C VAL A 79 -2.37 10.53 11.23
N GLY A 80 -1.11 10.83 11.00
CA GLY A 80 -0.65 12.03 10.31
C GLY A 80 0.19 11.73 9.08
N ARG A 81 0.73 12.79 8.50
CA ARG A 81 1.58 12.75 7.31
C ARG A 81 2.81 11.85 7.47
N LYS A 82 3.38 11.78 8.69
CA LYS A 82 4.57 10.98 9.00
C LYS A 82 4.30 9.48 8.76
N GLU A 83 3.17 8.97 9.21
CA GLU A 83 2.79 7.57 9.07
C GLU A 83 2.54 7.19 7.60
N LEU A 84 2.05 8.14 6.79
CA LEU A 84 1.93 7.95 5.34
C LEU A 84 3.29 7.78 4.66
N ILE A 85 4.27 8.62 5.03
CA ILE A 85 5.64 8.51 4.53
C ILE A 85 6.25 7.17 4.92
N GLU A 86 6.10 6.76 6.18
CA GLU A 86 6.59 5.47 6.66
C GLU A 86 6.00 4.28 5.89
N PHE A 87 4.69 4.32 5.63
CA PHE A 87 4.01 3.27 4.86
C PHE A 87 4.49 3.21 3.40
N ARG A 88 4.59 4.37 2.74
CA ARG A 88 5.11 4.47 1.37
C ARG A 88 6.56 3.97 1.29
N ASP A 89 7.42 4.37 2.22
CA ASP A 89 8.84 4.02 2.22
C ASP A 89 9.04 2.52 2.48
N MET A 90 8.22 1.89 3.33
CA MET A 90 8.15 0.44 3.48
C MET A 90 7.85 -0.25 2.14
N ILE A 91 6.83 0.22 1.41
CA ILE A 91 6.46 -0.37 0.10
C ILE A 91 7.63 -0.25 -0.88
N LEU A 92 8.28 0.91 -0.95
CA LEU A 92 9.39 1.16 -1.85
C LEU A 92 10.62 0.31 -1.52
N ASP A 93 10.91 0.12 -0.24
CA ASP A 93 12.04 -0.72 0.20
C ASP A 93 11.80 -2.19 -0.15
N ILE A 94 10.62 -2.75 0.18
CA ILE A 94 10.25 -4.12 -0.19
C ILE A 94 10.28 -4.29 -1.72
N GLN A 95 9.74 -3.32 -2.46
CA GLN A 95 9.79 -3.31 -3.93
C GLN A 95 11.24 -3.36 -4.45
N GLY A 96 12.13 -2.58 -3.85
CA GLY A 96 13.55 -2.57 -4.21
C GLY A 96 14.23 -3.91 -3.98
N GLN A 97 14.01 -4.52 -2.81
CA GLN A 97 14.55 -5.83 -2.45
C GLN A 97 14.03 -6.93 -3.40
N VAL A 98 12.72 -6.99 -3.63
CA VAL A 98 12.11 -7.98 -4.53
C VAL A 98 12.61 -7.81 -5.96
N LEU A 99 12.73 -6.57 -6.45
CA LEU A 99 13.26 -6.29 -7.80
C LEU A 99 14.71 -6.74 -7.94
N GLN A 100 15.53 -6.57 -6.92
CA GLN A 100 16.91 -7.08 -6.91
C GLN A 100 16.93 -8.60 -7.03
N LEU A 101 16.13 -9.31 -6.22
CA LEU A 101 16.05 -10.77 -6.24
C LEU A 101 15.55 -11.30 -7.60
N ILE A 102 14.60 -10.61 -8.24
CA ILE A 102 14.15 -10.94 -9.62
C ILE A 102 15.32 -10.79 -10.61
N ARG A 103 16.12 -9.72 -10.51
CA ARG A 103 17.29 -9.51 -11.38
C ARG A 103 18.38 -10.57 -11.18
N GLU A 104 18.48 -11.14 -10.00
CA GLU A 104 19.34 -12.28 -9.68
C GLU A 104 18.78 -13.62 -10.21
N GLY A 105 17.60 -13.60 -10.83
CA GLY A 105 16.94 -14.78 -11.43
C GLY A 105 16.17 -15.63 -10.44
N LYS A 106 15.92 -15.13 -9.21
CA LYS A 106 15.19 -15.89 -8.18
C LYS A 106 13.72 -16.05 -8.55
N LYS A 107 13.20 -17.24 -8.31
CA LYS A 107 11.78 -17.55 -8.45
C LYS A 107 11.01 -17.12 -7.19
N LEU A 108 9.69 -17.02 -7.29
CA LEU A 108 8.85 -16.54 -6.20
C LEU A 108 9.13 -17.23 -4.85
N HIS A 109 9.23 -18.57 -4.83
CA HIS A 109 9.48 -19.30 -3.57
C HIS A 109 10.85 -18.99 -2.95
N GLU A 110 11.86 -18.67 -3.78
CA GLU A 110 13.19 -18.24 -3.32
C GLU A 110 13.13 -16.80 -2.78
N VAL A 111 12.36 -15.91 -3.45
CA VAL A 111 12.11 -14.53 -2.97
C VAL A 111 11.38 -14.54 -1.63
N ILE A 112 10.36 -15.38 -1.46
CA ILE A 112 9.67 -15.54 -0.17
C ILE A 112 10.64 -16.02 0.92
N ALA A 113 11.53 -16.96 0.60
CA ALA A 113 12.51 -17.50 1.55
C ALA A 113 13.58 -16.47 2.00
N GLU A 114 13.82 -15.40 1.21
CA GLU A 114 14.73 -14.31 1.59
C GLU A 114 14.10 -13.32 2.58
N HIS A 115 12.79 -13.44 2.87
CA HIS A 115 12.05 -12.58 3.81
C HIS A 115 12.24 -11.07 3.60
N PRO A 116 11.93 -10.51 2.41
CA PRO A 116 12.13 -9.08 2.14
C PRO A 116 11.26 -8.15 2.99
N THR A 117 10.29 -8.70 3.73
CA THR A 117 9.39 -7.97 4.64
C THR A 117 9.86 -8.00 6.10
N ALA A 118 10.89 -8.78 6.45
CA ALA A 118 11.26 -9.09 7.84
C ALA A 118 11.43 -7.86 8.75
N ALA A 119 11.94 -6.73 8.21
CA ALA A 119 12.10 -5.49 8.96
C ALA A 119 10.76 -4.83 9.37
N TYR A 120 9.66 -5.22 8.75
CA TYR A 120 8.35 -4.60 8.84
C TYR A 120 7.29 -5.51 9.46
N ASP A 121 7.52 -6.82 9.51
CA ASP A 121 6.54 -7.82 9.93
C ASP A 121 5.98 -7.55 11.34
N ALA A 122 6.80 -7.05 12.26
CA ALA A 122 6.36 -6.74 13.62
C ALA A 122 5.27 -5.66 13.70
N LYS A 123 5.13 -4.82 12.67
CA LYS A 123 4.13 -3.73 12.64
C LYS A 123 2.96 -4.01 11.71
N TRP A 124 3.19 -4.77 10.61
CA TRP A 124 2.27 -4.82 9.48
C TRP A 124 1.61 -6.19 9.26
N THR A 125 1.47 -7.00 10.33
CA THR A 125 0.90 -8.36 10.25
C THR A 125 -0.29 -8.62 11.19
N ASP A 126 -0.94 -7.57 11.67
CA ASP A 126 -2.10 -7.71 12.57
C ASP A 126 -3.41 -8.10 11.86
N ASP A 127 -3.41 -8.16 10.51
CA ASP A 127 -4.54 -8.69 9.75
C ASP A 127 -4.36 -10.21 9.57
N PRO A 128 -5.19 -11.06 10.21
CA PRO A 128 -5.02 -12.53 10.15
C PRO A 128 -5.27 -13.11 8.75
N GLY A 129 -5.84 -12.34 7.84
CA GLY A 129 -6.15 -12.75 6.47
C GLY A 129 -5.17 -12.26 5.41
N TRP A 130 -4.19 -11.41 5.79
CA TRP A 130 -3.28 -10.79 4.84
C TRP A 130 -1.92 -10.48 5.44
N GLY A 131 -0.89 -11.16 4.97
CA GLY A 131 0.47 -11.04 5.48
C GLY A 131 1.54 -11.06 4.38
N PRO A 132 2.81 -11.25 4.76
CA PRO A 132 3.93 -11.33 3.82
C PRO A 132 3.74 -12.35 2.69
N ALA A 133 3.16 -13.51 3.02
CA ALA A 133 2.90 -14.58 2.04
C ALA A 133 1.88 -14.20 0.97
N ASP A 134 1.05 -13.18 1.23
CA ASP A 134 0.07 -12.66 0.28
C ASP A 134 0.61 -11.44 -0.47
N PHE A 135 1.33 -10.56 0.22
CA PHE A 135 1.85 -9.32 -0.35
C PHE A 135 3.06 -9.55 -1.28
N ILE A 136 4.05 -10.37 -0.87
CA ILE A 136 5.26 -10.62 -1.67
C ILE A 136 4.93 -11.14 -3.09
N PRO A 137 4.02 -12.11 -3.29
CA PRO A 137 3.63 -12.54 -4.63
C PRO A 137 3.06 -11.42 -5.50
N VAL A 138 2.23 -10.52 -4.94
CA VAL A 138 1.71 -9.37 -5.68
C VAL A 138 2.84 -8.48 -6.15
N VAL A 139 3.77 -8.13 -5.25
CA VAL A 139 4.96 -7.32 -5.58
C VAL A 139 5.80 -8.02 -6.67
N TYR A 140 6.09 -9.32 -6.48
CA TYR A 140 6.91 -10.11 -7.40
C TYR A 140 6.35 -10.11 -8.83
N TYR A 141 5.07 -10.44 -9.00
CA TYR A 141 4.47 -10.52 -10.33
C TYR A 141 4.29 -9.15 -10.98
N GLN A 142 3.97 -8.13 -10.22
CA GLN A 142 3.83 -6.76 -10.77
C GLN A 142 5.17 -6.11 -11.13
N LEU A 143 6.28 -6.63 -10.61
CA LEU A 143 7.64 -6.24 -11.01
C LEU A 143 8.20 -7.07 -12.18
N GLY A 144 7.41 -7.97 -12.76
CA GLY A 144 7.81 -8.78 -13.91
C GLY A 144 8.47 -10.11 -13.54
N GLY A 145 8.27 -10.59 -12.32
CA GLY A 145 8.67 -11.94 -11.91
C GLY A 145 7.99 -13.01 -12.79
N SER A 146 8.65 -14.14 -12.97
CA SER A 146 8.19 -15.23 -13.86
C SER A 146 6.98 -15.95 -13.27
N GLY A 147 5.96 -16.24 -14.11
CA GLY A 147 4.69 -16.87 -13.73
C GLY A 147 3.51 -15.91 -13.78
N ARG A 148 2.37 -16.31 -13.20
CA ARG A 148 1.15 -15.49 -13.10
C ARG A 148 0.56 -15.57 -11.70
N LEU A 149 -0.06 -14.48 -11.26
CA LEU A 149 -0.77 -14.42 -9.97
C LEU A 149 -1.94 -15.42 -9.91
N ALA A 150 -2.50 -15.79 -11.06
CA ALA A 150 -3.64 -16.71 -11.19
C ALA A 150 -3.26 -18.19 -11.04
N ASP A 151 -1.99 -18.52 -10.87
CA ASP A 151 -1.50 -19.90 -10.74
C ASP A 151 -1.53 -20.40 -9.27
N ARG A 152 -2.41 -19.82 -8.43
CA ARG A 152 -2.67 -20.22 -7.04
C ARG A 152 -3.88 -21.12 -6.92
#